data_766af498d151096f90811a40a78699ad
#
_entry.id   766af498d151096f90811a40a78699ad
#
_cell.length_a   1.000
_cell.length_b   1.000
_cell.length_c   1.000
_cell.angle_alpha   90.00
_cell.angle_beta   90.00
_cell.angle_gamma   90.00
#
_symmetry.space_group_name_H-M   'P 1'
#
loop_
_entity.id
_entity.type
_entity.pdbx_description
1 polymer ?
#
loop_
_entity_poly.entity_id
_entity_poly.type
_entity_poly.pdbx_seq_one_letter_code
_entity_poly.pdbx_strand_id
1 'polypeptide(L)' 'EYAGEGVGFLKVRHADSTHVVASLRKFVDREAWQMEYEDALIDFFRDVKVGHEKIGGLPWTEIDFPEDVTKAEREILPRL' A
#
# COMPACT_ATOMS: atom_id res chain seq x y z
N GLU A 1 -15.08 -2.43 -6.30
CA GLU A 1 -14.85 -3.79 -5.85
C GLU A 1 -13.64 -3.86 -4.94
N TYR A 2 -13.74 -4.61 -3.89
CA TYR A 2 -12.76 -4.67 -2.82
C TYR A 2 -12.08 -6.04 -2.80
N ALA A 3 -10.80 -6.07 -3.12
CA ALA A 3 -10.01 -7.31 -3.18
C ALA A 3 -9.29 -7.60 -1.86
N GLY A 4 -9.11 -6.59 -1.02
CA GLY A 4 -8.37 -6.72 0.24
C GLY A 4 -7.77 -5.40 0.65
N GLU A 5 -7.01 -5.42 1.72
CA GLU A 5 -6.31 -4.26 2.25
C GLU A 5 -4.84 -4.29 1.84
N GLY A 6 -4.30 -3.15 1.45
CA GLY A 6 -2.90 -3.05 1.05
C GLY A 6 -1.96 -3.07 2.25
N VAL A 7 -0.82 -3.73 2.10
CA VAL A 7 0.20 -3.80 3.15
C VAL A 7 1.30 -2.75 2.98
N GLY A 8 1.11 -1.79 2.07
CA GLY A 8 2.03 -0.67 1.91
C GLY A 8 3.12 -0.87 0.87
N PHE A 9 3.06 -1.93 0.06
CA PHE A 9 4.02 -2.15 -1.01
C PHE A 9 3.39 -1.97 -2.38
N LEU A 10 4.06 -1.21 -3.23
CA LEU A 10 3.63 -1.01 -4.61
C LEU A 10 4.85 -1.11 -5.52
N LYS A 11 4.78 -2.00 -6.51
CA LYS A 11 5.82 -2.12 -7.54
C LYS A 11 5.31 -1.47 -8.81
N VAL A 12 6.08 -0.52 -9.35
CA VAL A 12 5.71 0.22 -10.55
C VAL A 12 6.73 -0.03 -11.65
N ARG A 13 6.26 -0.35 -12.85
CA ARG A 13 7.16 -0.46 -14.00
C ARG A 13 7.71 0.92 -14.35
N HIS A 14 8.92 0.96 -14.85
CA HIS A 14 9.54 2.21 -15.29
C HIS A 14 8.65 2.96 -16.30
N ALA A 15 8.03 2.23 -17.23
CA ALA A 15 7.14 2.82 -18.23
C ALA A 15 5.93 3.55 -17.62
N ASP A 16 5.49 3.18 -16.41
CA ASP A 16 4.34 3.78 -15.74
C ASP A 16 4.72 4.82 -14.69
N SER A 17 6.02 5.03 -14.45
CA SER A 17 6.50 5.92 -13.40
C SER A 17 6.03 7.37 -13.56
N THR A 18 6.02 7.87 -14.79
CA THR A 18 5.56 9.23 -15.10
C THR A 18 4.09 9.41 -14.72
N HIS A 19 3.27 8.37 -14.95
CA HIS A 19 1.85 8.39 -14.63
C HIS A 19 1.63 8.43 -13.11
N VAL A 20 2.42 7.67 -12.35
CA VAL A 20 2.37 7.69 -10.88
C VAL A 20 2.73 9.08 -10.36
N VAL A 21 3.81 9.67 -10.87
CA VAL A 21 4.24 11.02 -10.48
C VAL A 21 3.14 12.04 -10.79
N ALA A 22 2.49 11.95 -11.94
CA ALA A 22 1.42 12.86 -12.32
C ALA A 22 0.22 12.75 -11.36
N SER A 23 -0.14 11.52 -10.97
CA SER A 23 -1.24 11.28 -10.03
C SER A 23 -0.94 11.86 -8.64
N LEU A 24 0.29 11.68 -8.15
CA LEU A 24 0.71 12.24 -6.88
C LEU A 24 0.78 13.78 -6.92
N ARG A 25 1.27 14.34 -8.02
CA ARG A 25 1.41 15.79 -8.18
C ARG A 25 0.07 16.50 -8.11
N LYS A 26 -1.01 15.91 -8.63
CA LYS A 26 -2.34 16.49 -8.53
C LYS A 26 -2.73 16.79 -7.08
N PHE A 27 -2.39 15.90 -6.15
CA PHE A 27 -2.72 16.07 -4.74
C PHE A 27 -1.80 17.06 -4.06
N VAL A 28 -0.52 17.10 -4.44
CA VAL A 28 0.42 18.11 -3.96
C VAL A 28 -0.02 19.51 -4.40
N ASP A 29 -0.41 19.66 -5.66
CA ASP A 29 -0.82 20.94 -6.23
C ASP A 29 -2.12 21.47 -5.60
N ARG A 30 -2.98 20.56 -5.12
CA ARG A 30 -4.20 20.91 -4.40
C ARG A 30 -3.97 21.15 -2.91
N GLU A 31 -2.74 20.99 -2.43
CA GLU A 31 -2.40 21.08 -1.01
C GLU A 31 -3.19 20.07 -0.15
N ALA A 32 -3.47 18.89 -0.70
CA ALA A 32 -4.22 17.83 -0.03
C ALA A 32 -3.34 17.01 0.92
N TRP A 33 -2.70 17.66 1.87
CA TRP A 33 -1.68 17.09 2.75
C TRP A 33 -2.20 16.01 3.70
N GLN A 34 -3.51 15.96 3.93
CA GLN A 34 -4.12 14.99 4.83
C GLN A 34 -4.51 13.69 4.16
N MET A 35 -4.32 13.60 2.84
CA MET A 35 -4.64 12.39 2.08
C MET A 35 -3.48 11.41 2.14
N GLU A 36 -3.81 10.12 2.19
CA GLU A 36 -2.82 9.07 2.08
C GLU A 36 -2.36 8.91 0.63
N TYR A 37 -1.18 8.36 0.41
CA TYR A 37 -0.69 8.18 -0.96
C TYR A 37 -1.58 7.22 -1.76
N GLU A 38 -2.23 6.27 -1.11
CA GLU A 38 -3.19 5.36 -1.75
C GLU A 38 -4.35 6.12 -2.37
N ASP A 39 -4.83 7.17 -1.70
CA ASP A 39 -5.90 8.02 -2.25
C ASP A 39 -5.43 8.75 -3.50
N ALA A 40 -4.19 9.23 -3.49
CA ALA A 40 -3.61 9.91 -4.63
C ALA A 40 -3.43 9.00 -5.85
N LEU A 41 -3.27 7.70 -5.62
CA LEU A 41 -3.06 6.72 -6.67
C LEU A 41 -4.35 6.11 -7.23
N ILE A 42 -5.52 6.51 -6.75
CA ILE A 42 -6.80 5.98 -7.25
C ILE A 42 -6.93 6.19 -8.77
N ASP A 43 -6.60 7.38 -9.26
CA ASP A 43 -6.65 7.68 -10.69
C ASP A 43 -5.69 6.80 -11.49
N PHE A 44 -4.48 6.57 -10.96
CA PHE A 44 -3.51 5.69 -11.57
C PHE A 44 -4.06 4.26 -11.67
N PHE A 45 -4.70 3.77 -10.60
CA PHE A 45 -5.26 2.41 -10.58
C PHE A 45 -6.44 2.23 -11.53
N ARG A 46 -7.13 3.31 -11.88
CA ARG A 46 -8.21 3.27 -12.87
C ARG A 46 -7.68 3.22 -14.29
N ASP A 47 -6.58 3.89 -14.56
CA ASP A 47 -6.04 4.06 -15.91
C ASP A 47 -5.05 2.96 -16.30
N VAL A 48 -4.41 2.33 -15.32
CA VAL A 48 -3.40 1.30 -15.53
C VAL A 48 -3.87 0.01 -14.87
N LYS A 49 -3.75 -1.09 -15.59
CA LYS A 49 -4.08 -2.41 -15.02
C LYS A 49 -3.08 -2.75 -13.93
N VAL A 50 -3.58 -2.90 -12.71
CA VAL A 50 -2.76 -3.20 -11.53
C VAL A 50 -3.13 -4.59 -11.02
N GLY A 51 -2.13 -5.47 -10.94
CA GLY A 51 -2.27 -6.78 -10.31
C GLY A 51 -2.04 -6.69 -8.81
N HIS A 52 -2.34 -7.77 -8.12
CA HIS A 52 -2.08 -7.88 -6.69
C HIS A 52 -1.73 -9.32 -6.32
N GLU A 53 -1.00 -9.47 -5.22
CA GLU A 53 -0.69 -10.77 -4.64
C GLU A 53 -1.23 -10.84 -3.23
N LYS A 54 -1.89 -11.94 -2.91
CA LYS A 54 -2.40 -12.18 -1.56
C LYS A 54 -1.31 -12.83 -0.71
N ILE A 55 -1.05 -12.26 0.45
CA ILE A 55 0.00 -12.71 1.35
C ILE A 55 -0.52 -13.27 2.67
N GLY A 56 -1.84 -13.56 2.75
CA GLY A 56 -2.45 -14.04 3.99
C GLY A 56 -1.86 -15.31 4.57
N GLY A 57 -1.18 -16.13 3.73
CA GLY A 57 -0.47 -17.33 4.19
C GLY A 57 0.96 -17.09 4.67
N LEU A 58 1.48 -15.88 4.50
CA LEU A 58 2.83 -15.53 4.91
C LEU A 58 2.85 -14.98 6.34
N PRO A 59 3.97 -15.18 7.08
CA PRO A 59 4.09 -14.62 8.43
C PRO A 59 4.40 -13.12 8.36
N TRP A 60 3.35 -12.30 8.49
CA TRP A 60 3.49 -10.85 8.45
C TRP A 60 2.54 -10.20 9.45
N THR A 61 2.87 -8.98 9.87
CA THR A 61 1.98 -8.16 10.69
C THR A 61 2.42 -6.69 10.59
N GLU A 62 1.52 -5.79 10.95
CA GLU A 62 1.83 -4.39 11.15
C GLU A 62 1.97 -4.11 12.64
N ILE A 63 2.82 -3.15 13.00
CA ILE A 63 2.99 -2.72 14.38
C ILE A 63 2.59 -1.26 14.47
N ASP A 64 1.36 -1.02 14.93
CA ASP A 64 0.80 0.32 15.12
C ASP A 64 0.52 0.60 16.60
N PHE A 65 0.31 -0.44 17.39
CA PHE A 65 -0.03 -0.34 18.80
C PHE A 65 0.82 -1.29 19.64
N PRO A 66 0.94 -1.08 20.96
CA PRO A 66 1.75 -1.96 21.83
C PRO A 66 1.36 -3.44 21.76
N GLU A 67 0.08 -3.74 21.64
CA GLU A 67 -0.40 -5.12 21.52
C GLU A 67 0.07 -5.82 20.25
N ASP A 68 0.39 -5.06 19.20
CA ASP A 68 0.91 -5.62 17.95
C ASP A 68 2.32 -6.17 18.13
N VAL A 69 3.11 -5.60 19.04
CA VAL A 69 4.44 -6.12 19.39
C VAL A 69 4.31 -7.53 19.97
N THR A 70 3.38 -7.71 20.91
CA THR A 70 3.10 -9.03 21.51
C THR A 70 2.67 -10.03 20.46
N LYS A 71 1.81 -9.61 19.53
CA LYS A 71 1.37 -10.46 18.43
C LYS A 71 2.55 -10.87 17.55
N ALA A 72 3.43 -9.92 17.21
CA ALA A 72 4.61 -10.20 16.40
C ALA A 72 5.52 -11.21 17.06
N GLU A 73 5.75 -11.07 18.37
CA GLU A 73 6.61 -12.00 19.13
C GLU A 73 6.02 -13.40 19.23
N ARG A 74 4.73 -13.52 19.46
CA ARG A 74 4.07 -14.80 19.72
C ARG A 74 3.64 -15.55 18.46
N GLU A 75 3.17 -14.83 17.45
CA GLU A 75 2.53 -15.44 16.27
C GLU A 75 3.36 -15.35 15.01
N ILE A 76 4.23 -14.36 14.88
CA ILE A 76 4.97 -14.12 13.65
C ILE A 76 6.41 -14.60 13.72
N LEU A 77 7.16 -14.16 14.71
CA LEU A 77 8.58 -14.57 14.86
C LEU A 77 8.80 -16.07 14.84
N PRO A 78 7.98 -16.90 15.52
CA PRO A 78 8.17 -18.35 15.48
C PRO A 78 7.99 -18.97 14.10
N ARG A 79 7.35 -18.26 13.17
CA ARG A 79 7.08 -18.73 11.81
C ARG A 79 8.11 -18.27 10.79
N LEU A 80 9.03 -17.42 11.17
CA LEU A 80 10.07 -16.89 10.27
C LEU A 80 11.25 -17.86 10.05
#